data_1d38960a239f3f401f3c6a45063a49b0
#
_entry.id   1d38960a239f3f401f3c6a45063a49b0
#
_cell.length_a   1.000
_cell.length_b   1.000
_cell.length_c   1.000
_cell.angle_alpha   90.00
_cell.angle_beta   90.00
_cell.angle_gamma   90.00
#
_symmetry.space_group_name_H-M   'P 1'
#
loop_
_entity.id
_entity.type
_entity.pdbx_description
1 polymer ?
#
loop_
_entity_poly.entity_id
_entity_poly.type
_entity_poly.pdbx_seq_one_letter_code
_entity_poly.pdbx_strand_id
1 'polypeptide(L)'
;MAYRFGAFLVDRAGYRVLEGDRPVDLSPKLLDLLLHLLDNAGELVTKEALLDALWPGANVTDNALTQAVSELRQALGDDAGAPRFIKTVARRGYRFVAPVEAVHAAPAAPAPAAPADDGSVAVLDFTNVTGDQEVAWLSAGIAETVSADLRALGRFRVVDRWRVNEAVRRTTGALHAIAAALQVRLVVVGSFQSSAGRVRITARVVDVVSGDAVADAKVDGRVDDIFELQDAVAEQFAQELGTAPAGGGERRSRETTSLEAYRAVMEGWLRVESLDIRELPRAIADFERAVAIDPRYALAYTSLASAEFAS
;
A
#
# COMPACT_ATOMS: atom_id res chain seq x y z
N MET A 1 -2.16 19.80 2.59
CA MET A 1 -3.15 20.74 3.16
C MET A 1 -4.04 19.96 4.10
N ALA A 2 -4.13 20.36 5.36
CA ALA A 2 -5.00 19.72 6.35
C ALA A 2 -6.01 20.74 6.88
N TYR A 3 -7.15 20.25 7.34
CA TYR A 3 -8.20 21.06 7.95
C TYR A 3 -8.33 20.71 9.42
N ARG A 4 -8.48 21.71 10.27
CA ARG A 4 -8.78 21.54 11.70
C ARG A 4 -10.15 22.16 12.01
N PHE A 5 -11.00 21.41 12.70
CA PHE A 5 -12.24 21.91 13.25
C PHE A 5 -12.62 21.15 14.53
N GLY A 6 -13.00 21.86 15.57
CA GLY A 6 -13.25 21.24 16.88
C GLY A 6 -12.06 20.39 17.33
N ALA A 7 -12.30 19.13 17.66
CA ALA A 7 -11.25 18.16 18.03
C ALA A 7 -10.68 17.38 16.84
N PHE A 8 -11.18 17.65 15.63
CA PHE A 8 -10.81 16.88 14.43
C PHE A 8 -9.71 17.54 13.62
N LEU A 9 -8.82 16.68 13.11
CA LEU A 9 -7.82 17.01 12.11
C LEU A 9 -8.05 16.13 10.88
N VAL A 10 -8.33 16.76 9.74
CA VAL A 10 -8.51 16.09 8.46
C VAL A 10 -7.27 16.31 7.62
N ASP A 11 -6.52 15.25 7.41
CA ASP A 11 -5.33 15.26 6.56
C ASP A 11 -5.72 14.81 5.15
N ARG A 12 -5.82 15.78 4.23
CA ARG A 12 -6.19 15.53 2.84
C ARG A 12 -5.14 14.70 2.11
N ALA A 13 -3.86 14.94 2.37
CA ALA A 13 -2.77 14.22 1.72
C ALA A 13 -2.67 12.78 2.23
N GLY A 14 -2.83 12.58 3.54
CA GLY A 14 -2.87 11.26 4.16
C GLY A 14 -4.22 10.55 4.08
N TYR A 15 -5.25 11.21 3.49
CA TYR A 15 -6.61 10.69 3.31
C TYR A 15 -7.19 10.08 4.59
N ARG A 16 -7.10 10.82 5.71
CA ARG A 16 -7.50 10.35 7.05
C ARG A 16 -8.07 11.47 7.92
N VAL A 17 -8.86 11.05 8.91
CA VAL A 17 -9.41 11.93 9.95
C VAL A 17 -8.94 11.44 11.31
N LEU A 18 -8.53 12.38 12.17
CA LEU A 18 -8.15 12.12 13.55
C LEU A 18 -9.05 12.93 14.48
N GLU A 19 -9.47 12.36 15.61
CA GLU A 19 -10.04 13.06 16.75
C GLU A 19 -9.01 13.07 17.87
N GLY A 20 -8.33 14.21 18.09
CA GLY A 20 -7.10 14.25 18.86
C GLY A 20 -6.04 13.36 18.19
N ASP A 21 -5.59 12.30 18.91
CA ASP A 21 -4.63 11.31 18.38
C ASP A 21 -5.28 10.00 17.92
N ARG A 22 -6.61 9.91 17.94
CA ARG A 22 -7.34 8.69 17.56
C ARG A 22 -7.83 8.76 16.11
N PRO A 23 -7.55 7.75 15.29
CA PRO A 23 -8.11 7.69 13.94
C PRO A 23 -9.64 7.51 14.02
N VAL A 24 -10.35 8.29 13.18
CA VAL A 24 -11.79 8.13 12.94
C VAL A 24 -11.93 7.33 11.66
N ASP A 25 -12.55 6.16 11.77
CA ASP A 25 -12.77 5.27 10.63
C ASP A 25 -13.93 5.79 9.77
N LEU A 26 -13.57 6.34 8.60
CA LEU A 26 -14.52 6.80 7.59
C LEU A 26 -14.33 6.01 6.31
N SER A 27 -15.43 5.58 5.71
CA SER A 27 -15.37 5.06 4.35
C SER A 27 -14.82 6.13 3.39
N PRO A 28 -14.16 5.73 2.28
CA PRO A 28 -13.64 6.68 1.29
C PRO A 28 -14.70 7.71 0.85
N LYS A 29 -15.94 7.27 0.66
CA LYS A 29 -17.04 8.13 0.26
C LYS A 29 -17.40 9.18 1.31
N LEU A 30 -17.37 8.83 2.59
CA LEU A 30 -17.64 9.75 3.69
C LEU A 30 -16.51 10.77 3.87
N LEU A 31 -15.28 10.34 3.62
CA LEU A 31 -14.15 11.26 3.66
C LEU A 31 -14.18 12.26 2.50
N ASP A 32 -14.51 11.81 1.27
CA ASP A 32 -14.73 12.70 0.12
C ASP A 32 -15.82 13.72 0.39
N LEU A 33 -16.95 13.28 0.98
CA LEU A 33 -18.04 14.17 1.40
C LEU A 33 -17.56 15.22 2.42
N LEU A 34 -16.81 14.79 3.43
CA LEU A 34 -16.24 15.69 4.44
C LEU A 34 -15.29 16.70 3.81
N LEU A 35 -14.35 16.25 2.96
CA LEU A 35 -13.41 17.12 2.26
C LEU A 35 -14.12 18.16 1.39
N HIS A 36 -15.16 17.75 0.65
CA HIS A 36 -15.93 18.67 -0.19
C HIS A 36 -16.67 19.73 0.64
N LEU A 37 -17.21 19.35 1.81
CA LEU A 37 -17.85 20.29 2.73
C LEU A 37 -16.86 21.24 3.39
N LEU A 38 -15.64 20.78 3.68
CA LEU A 38 -14.57 21.59 4.27
C LEU A 38 -13.96 22.58 3.24
N ASP A 39 -13.84 22.17 1.99
CA ASP A 39 -13.40 23.05 0.88
C ASP A 39 -14.37 24.24 0.69
N ASN A 40 -15.66 24.04 1.05
CA ASN A 40 -16.70 25.06 0.95
C ASN A 40 -17.23 25.46 2.35
N ALA A 41 -16.36 25.47 3.36
CA ALA A 41 -16.75 25.77 4.73
C ALA A 41 -17.44 27.15 4.83
N GLY A 42 -18.58 27.20 5.52
CA GLY A 42 -19.41 28.39 5.65
C GLY A 42 -20.37 28.64 4.48
N GLU A 43 -20.18 28.00 3.33
CA GLU A 43 -21.03 28.13 2.16
C GLU A 43 -22.10 27.04 2.07
N LEU A 44 -23.16 27.29 1.32
CA LEU A 44 -24.20 26.30 1.02
C LEU A 44 -23.72 25.45 -0.16
N VAL A 45 -23.50 24.17 0.08
CA VAL A 45 -23.27 23.19 -0.97
C VAL A 45 -24.60 22.52 -1.33
N THR A 46 -25.01 22.64 -2.60
CA THR A 46 -26.27 22.07 -3.05
C THR A 46 -26.22 20.55 -3.11
N LYS A 47 -27.38 19.89 -3.04
CA LYS A 47 -27.46 18.45 -3.18
C LYS A 47 -26.94 17.96 -4.53
N GLU A 48 -27.26 18.68 -5.60
CA GLU A 48 -26.79 18.40 -6.95
C GLU A 48 -25.27 18.43 -7.03
N ALA A 49 -24.65 19.50 -6.51
CA ALA A 49 -23.18 19.62 -6.48
C ALA A 49 -22.51 18.48 -5.69
N LEU A 50 -23.10 18.05 -4.58
CA LEU A 50 -22.59 16.91 -3.81
C LEU A 50 -22.78 15.58 -4.53
N LEU A 51 -23.91 15.38 -5.20
CA LEU A 51 -24.17 14.17 -5.98
C LEU A 51 -23.19 14.07 -7.16
N ASP A 52 -23.01 15.16 -7.91
CA ASP A 52 -22.08 15.20 -9.03
C ASP A 52 -20.62 14.98 -8.62
N ALA A 53 -20.20 15.56 -7.49
CA ALA A 53 -18.85 15.43 -6.98
C ALA A 53 -18.54 14.01 -6.44
N LEU A 54 -19.53 13.39 -5.76
CA LEU A 54 -19.32 12.13 -5.07
C LEU A 54 -19.71 10.89 -5.91
N TRP A 55 -20.62 11.04 -6.87
CA TRP A 55 -21.10 9.95 -7.72
C TRP A 55 -21.15 10.37 -9.20
N PRO A 56 -20.01 10.74 -9.80
CA PRO A 56 -20.00 11.19 -11.19
C PRO A 56 -20.51 10.08 -12.13
N GLY A 57 -21.56 10.42 -12.90
CA GLY A 57 -22.15 9.50 -13.89
C GLY A 57 -23.04 8.37 -13.34
N ALA A 58 -23.31 8.34 -12.04
CA ALA A 58 -24.21 7.35 -11.45
C ALA A 58 -25.60 7.97 -11.17
N ASN A 59 -26.67 7.26 -11.52
CA ASN A 59 -28.05 7.63 -11.13
C ASN A 59 -28.27 7.32 -9.64
N VAL A 60 -27.85 8.21 -8.76
CA VAL A 60 -27.99 8.06 -7.31
C VAL A 60 -29.12 8.96 -6.82
N THR A 61 -29.94 8.45 -5.91
CA THR A 61 -31.08 9.20 -5.36
C THR A 61 -30.65 10.11 -4.19
N ASP A 62 -31.43 11.15 -3.90
CA ASP A 62 -31.29 12.03 -2.72
C ASP A 62 -31.17 11.25 -1.39
N ASN A 63 -31.70 10.04 -1.34
CA ASN A 63 -31.63 9.18 -0.15
C ASN A 63 -30.19 8.73 0.15
N ALA A 64 -29.40 8.40 -0.86
CA ALA A 64 -28.01 7.98 -0.64
C ALA A 64 -27.15 9.13 -0.07
N LEU A 65 -27.34 10.35 -0.56
CA LEU A 65 -26.67 11.51 0.00
C LEU A 65 -27.13 11.79 1.45
N THR A 66 -28.44 11.66 1.73
CA THR A 66 -28.96 11.85 3.06
C THR A 66 -28.41 10.82 4.04
N GLN A 67 -28.28 9.57 3.60
CA GLN A 67 -27.69 8.50 4.39
C GLN A 67 -26.19 8.78 4.64
N ALA A 68 -25.41 9.13 3.61
CA ALA A 68 -24.01 9.47 3.75
C ALA A 68 -23.78 10.64 4.74
N VAL A 69 -24.61 11.68 4.69
CA VAL A 69 -24.54 12.78 5.66
C VAL A 69 -24.91 12.32 7.08
N SER A 70 -25.87 11.41 7.22
CA SER A 70 -26.25 10.85 8.53
C SER A 70 -25.10 10.02 9.12
N GLU A 71 -24.48 9.16 8.32
CA GLU A 71 -23.32 8.35 8.73
C GLU A 71 -22.13 9.24 9.09
N LEU A 72 -21.85 10.26 8.28
CA LEU A 72 -20.78 11.22 8.57
C LEU A 72 -21.03 11.97 9.89
N ARG A 73 -22.27 12.40 10.15
CA ARG A 73 -22.61 13.01 11.45
C ARG A 73 -22.39 12.05 12.62
N GLN A 74 -22.81 10.81 12.47
CA GLN A 74 -22.60 9.80 13.50
C GLN A 74 -21.12 9.62 13.81
N ALA A 75 -20.27 9.54 12.80
CA ALA A 75 -18.82 9.39 12.95
C ALA A 75 -18.16 10.63 13.60
N LEU A 76 -18.70 11.83 13.35
CA LEU A 76 -18.20 13.08 13.95
C LEU A 76 -18.89 13.44 15.29
N GLY A 77 -19.81 12.63 15.77
CA GLY A 77 -20.60 12.96 16.99
C GLY A 77 -21.45 14.23 16.83
N ASP A 78 -21.95 14.51 15.61
CA ASP A 78 -22.77 15.68 15.29
C ASP A 78 -24.26 15.34 15.31
N ASP A 79 -25.09 16.26 15.81
CA ASP A 79 -26.54 16.09 15.92
C ASP A 79 -27.27 16.94 14.86
N ALA A 80 -28.19 16.31 14.12
CA ALA A 80 -28.98 16.99 13.11
C ALA A 80 -29.92 18.08 13.68
N GLY A 81 -30.40 17.93 14.94
CA GLY A 81 -31.25 18.86 15.65
C GLY A 81 -30.48 20.04 16.25
N ALA A 82 -29.22 19.84 16.63
CA ALA A 82 -28.33 20.86 17.17
C ALA A 82 -26.93 20.77 16.48
N PRO A 83 -26.85 21.10 15.18
CA PRO A 83 -25.68 20.83 14.36
C PRO A 83 -24.49 21.68 14.80
N ARG A 84 -23.41 21.00 15.19
CA ARG A 84 -22.11 21.59 15.52
C ARG A 84 -21.24 21.75 14.29
N PHE A 85 -21.33 20.81 13.34
CA PHE A 85 -20.49 20.74 12.16
C PHE A 85 -21.28 20.86 10.87
N ILE A 86 -22.32 20.05 10.65
CA ILE A 86 -23.03 19.95 9.37
C ILE A 86 -24.50 20.39 9.55
N LYS A 87 -24.82 21.56 9.05
CA LYS A 87 -26.22 22.09 9.07
C LYS A 87 -26.94 21.70 7.79
N THR A 88 -28.13 21.11 7.93
CA THR A 88 -29.04 20.88 6.80
C THR A 88 -29.75 22.18 6.45
N VAL A 89 -29.71 22.59 5.18
CA VAL A 89 -30.50 23.67 4.63
C VAL A 89 -31.68 23.04 3.86
N ALA A 90 -32.86 23.10 4.43
CA ALA A 90 -34.02 22.40 3.91
C ALA A 90 -34.24 22.62 2.41
N ARG A 91 -34.42 21.52 1.66
CA ARG A 91 -34.62 21.47 0.20
C ARG A 91 -33.44 21.99 -0.67
N ARG A 92 -32.37 22.50 -0.08
CA ARG A 92 -31.23 23.10 -0.82
C ARG A 92 -29.95 22.29 -0.76
N GLY A 93 -29.55 21.82 0.42
CA GLY A 93 -28.27 21.10 0.58
C GLY A 93 -27.77 21.14 2.02
N TYR A 94 -26.44 21.20 2.13
CA TYR A 94 -25.74 21.15 3.42
C TYR A 94 -24.73 22.29 3.52
N ARG A 95 -24.40 22.68 4.75
CA ARG A 95 -23.40 23.71 5.04
C ARG A 95 -22.54 23.25 6.20
N PHE A 96 -21.23 23.34 6.05
CA PHE A 96 -20.32 23.18 7.17
C PHE A 96 -20.29 24.46 7.99
N VAL A 97 -20.65 24.41 9.28
CA VAL A 97 -20.89 25.60 10.10
C VAL A 97 -19.83 25.85 11.17
N ALA A 98 -19.00 24.87 11.48
CA ALA A 98 -17.91 25.07 12.42
C ALA A 98 -16.80 25.93 11.79
N PRO A 99 -16.06 26.71 12.60
CA PRO A 99 -14.84 27.34 12.14
C PRO A 99 -13.85 26.29 11.63
N VAL A 100 -13.37 26.47 10.42
CA VAL A 100 -12.36 25.61 9.80
C VAL A 100 -11.06 26.38 9.67
N GLU A 101 -10.03 25.90 10.31
CA GLU A 101 -8.68 26.41 10.12
C GLU A 101 -8.01 25.56 9.04
N ALA A 102 -7.62 26.19 7.93
CA ALA A 102 -6.71 25.57 6.99
C ALA A 102 -5.34 25.51 7.67
N VAL A 103 -5.02 24.37 8.21
CA VAL A 103 -3.70 24.12 8.76
C VAL A 103 -2.79 23.88 7.55
N HIS A 104 -2.14 24.92 7.07
CA HIS A 104 -0.87 24.71 6.42
C HIS A 104 -0.02 24.04 7.49
N ALA A 105 0.37 22.79 7.27
CA ALA A 105 1.14 22.06 8.25
C ALA A 105 2.16 23.03 8.85
N ALA A 106 1.91 23.49 10.11
CA ALA A 106 3.00 24.04 10.89
C ALA A 106 4.12 23.02 10.77
N PRO A 107 5.40 23.42 10.63
CA PRO A 107 6.46 22.45 10.53
C PRO A 107 6.21 21.45 11.67
N ALA A 108 5.76 20.27 11.30
CA ALA A 108 5.62 19.14 12.20
C ALA A 108 6.92 19.12 13.01
N ALA A 109 6.85 18.76 14.27
CA ALA A 109 8.04 18.38 15.04
C ALA A 109 9.01 17.69 14.07
N PRO A 110 10.28 18.13 13.94
CA PRO A 110 11.11 18.09 12.75
C PRO A 110 10.74 16.89 11.89
N ALA A 111 10.14 17.17 10.74
CA ALA A 111 9.69 16.12 9.82
C ALA A 111 10.86 15.14 9.74
N PRO A 112 10.64 13.83 9.87
CA PRO A 112 11.74 12.89 9.69
C PRO A 112 12.43 13.35 8.42
N ALA A 113 13.72 13.68 8.54
CA ALA A 113 14.49 14.41 7.53
C ALA A 113 14.08 13.91 6.16
N ALA A 114 13.77 14.84 5.23
CA ALA A 114 13.29 14.48 3.90
C ALA A 114 14.07 13.25 3.46
N PRO A 115 13.41 12.15 3.03
CA PRO A 115 14.11 10.90 2.78
C PRO A 115 15.34 11.22 1.97
N ALA A 116 16.50 10.85 2.50
CA ALA A 116 17.76 11.21 1.89
C ALA A 116 17.74 10.74 0.43
N ASP A 117 18.21 11.57 -0.48
CA ASP A 117 18.37 11.19 -1.90
C ASP A 117 19.55 10.21 -2.03
N ASP A 118 19.57 9.21 -1.15
CA ASP A 118 20.63 8.20 -0.98
C ASP A 118 20.35 6.94 -1.82
N GLY A 119 19.37 7.00 -2.72
CA GLY A 119 18.95 5.87 -3.53
C GLY A 119 18.25 4.77 -2.73
N SER A 120 17.75 5.06 -1.53
CA SER A 120 17.02 4.06 -0.76
C SER A 120 15.64 3.78 -1.33
N VAL A 121 15.30 2.49 -1.41
CA VAL A 121 14.03 2.00 -1.96
C VAL A 121 13.43 0.92 -1.06
N ALA A 122 12.12 0.99 -0.86
CA ALA A 122 11.35 -0.07 -0.24
C ALA A 122 10.49 -0.78 -1.30
N VAL A 123 10.40 -2.09 -1.23
CA VAL A 123 9.55 -2.90 -2.11
C VAL A 123 8.42 -3.46 -1.24
N LEU A 124 7.18 -3.11 -1.56
CA LEU A 124 6.00 -3.64 -0.88
C LEU A 124 5.58 -4.98 -1.49
N ASP A 125 4.89 -5.80 -0.72
CA ASP A 125 4.27 -7.00 -1.24
C ASP A 125 3.25 -6.67 -2.33
N PHE A 126 3.21 -7.51 -3.36
CA PHE A 126 2.33 -7.31 -4.50
C PHE A 126 0.90 -7.73 -4.17
N THR A 127 -0.06 -6.89 -4.52
CA THR A 127 -1.47 -7.16 -4.26
C THR A 127 -2.02 -8.23 -5.21
N ASN A 128 -2.56 -9.30 -4.65
CA ASN A 128 -3.31 -10.31 -5.41
C ASN A 128 -4.72 -9.79 -5.71
N VAL A 129 -4.95 -9.27 -6.92
CA VAL A 129 -6.23 -8.65 -7.31
C VAL A 129 -7.33 -9.69 -7.52
N THR A 130 -6.99 -10.88 -7.98
CA THR A 130 -7.95 -11.98 -8.17
C THR A 130 -8.37 -12.68 -6.89
N GLY A 131 -7.59 -12.55 -5.81
CA GLY A 131 -7.83 -13.23 -4.55
C GLY A 131 -7.63 -14.76 -4.62
N ASP A 132 -7.04 -15.27 -5.70
CA ASP A 132 -6.74 -16.68 -5.87
C ASP A 132 -5.68 -17.14 -4.87
N GLN A 133 -6.07 -18.02 -3.94
CA GLN A 133 -5.21 -18.50 -2.86
C GLN A 133 -4.10 -19.43 -3.36
N GLU A 134 -4.27 -20.10 -4.50
CA GLU A 134 -3.25 -21.00 -5.06
C GLU A 134 -1.99 -20.26 -5.49
N VAL A 135 -2.11 -18.98 -5.80
CA VAL A 135 -1.02 -18.09 -6.20
C VAL A 135 -0.72 -16.98 -5.18
N ALA A 136 -1.28 -17.04 -3.97
CA ALA A 136 -1.06 -16.02 -2.94
C ALA A 136 0.42 -15.83 -2.60
N TRP A 137 1.23 -16.89 -2.68
CA TRP A 137 2.67 -16.88 -2.47
C TRP A 137 3.43 -15.92 -3.42
N LEU A 138 2.84 -15.57 -4.59
CA LEU A 138 3.40 -14.61 -5.52
C LEU A 138 3.51 -13.20 -4.93
N SER A 139 2.67 -12.83 -3.95
CA SER A 139 2.76 -11.52 -3.28
C SER A 139 4.15 -11.26 -2.71
N ALA A 140 4.62 -12.19 -1.93
CA ALA A 140 5.96 -12.20 -1.33
C ALA A 140 7.05 -12.48 -2.36
N GLY A 141 6.81 -13.47 -3.23
CA GLY A 141 7.79 -13.93 -4.18
C GLY A 141 8.22 -12.86 -5.19
N ILE A 142 7.27 -12.12 -5.77
CA ILE A 142 7.60 -11.04 -6.69
C ILE A 142 8.36 -9.92 -5.96
N ALA A 143 7.91 -9.54 -4.76
CA ALA A 143 8.57 -8.50 -3.98
C ALA A 143 10.02 -8.85 -3.62
N GLU A 144 10.29 -10.11 -3.25
CA GLU A 144 11.64 -10.58 -2.93
C GLU A 144 12.55 -10.55 -4.15
N THR A 145 12.10 -11.07 -5.29
CA THR A 145 12.90 -11.07 -6.51
C THR A 145 13.18 -9.65 -7.00
N VAL A 146 12.18 -8.78 -7.03
CA VAL A 146 12.34 -7.35 -7.39
C VAL A 146 13.33 -6.66 -6.43
N SER A 147 13.26 -6.99 -5.13
CA SER A 147 14.21 -6.46 -4.14
C SER A 147 15.65 -6.91 -4.40
N ALA A 148 15.84 -8.19 -4.71
CA ALA A 148 17.14 -8.75 -5.05
C ALA A 148 17.72 -8.12 -6.32
N ASP A 149 16.88 -7.93 -7.34
CA ASP A 149 17.27 -7.34 -8.60
C ASP A 149 17.63 -5.86 -8.48
N LEU A 150 16.84 -5.07 -7.76
CA LEU A 150 17.18 -3.68 -7.48
C LEU A 150 18.49 -3.55 -6.68
N ARG A 151 18.72 -4.47 -5.73
CA ARG A 151 19.97 -4.54 -4.97
C ARG A 151 21.16 -4.81 -5.89
N ALA A 152 21.01 -5.72 -6.83
CA ALA A 152 22.03 -6.11 -7.79
C ALA A 152 22.36 -5.02 -8.84
N LEU A 153 21.47 -4.03 -9.06
CA LEU A 153 21.79 -2.84 -9.85
C LEU A 153 22.87 -1.96 -9.19
N GLY A 154 23.18 -2.18 -7.90
CA GLY A 154 24.24 -1.49 -7.16
C GLY A 154 24.00 0.00 -6.90
N ARG A 155 22.90 0.57 -7.40
CA ARG A 155 22.52 1.97 -7.26
C ARG A 155 21.57 2.19 -6.08
N PHE A 156 20.80 1.18 -5.73
CA PHE A 156 19.75 1.27 -4.73
C PHE A 156 20.13 0.58 -3.43
N ARG A 157 19.87 1.25 -2.32
CA ARG A 157 19.89 0.66 -0.99
C ARG A 157 18.50 0.12 -0.68
N VAL A 158 18.29 -1.15 -0.97
CA VAL A 158 16.97 -1.79 -0.77
C VAL A 158 16.77 -2.09 0.71
N VAL A 159 15.65 -1.63 1.26
CA VAL A 159 15.26 -1.89 2.65
C VAL A 159 14.86 -3.36 2.80
N ASP A 160 15.29 -3.96 3.91
CA ASP A 160 14.97 -5.35 4.20
C ASP A 160 13.46 -5.57 4.36
N ARG A 161 12.96 -6.67 3.80
CA ARG A 161 11.54 -6.99 3.73
C ARG A 161 10.85 -6.99 5.10
N TRP A 162 11.50 -7.52 6.15
CA TRP A 162 10.93 -7.55 7.48
C TRP A 162 10.65 -6.13 8.03
N ARG A 163 11.53 -5.15 7.74
CA ARG A 163 11.33 -3.74 8.10
C ARG A 163 10.18 -3.12 7.31
N VAL A 164 10.07 -3.47 6.03
CA VAL A 164 8.97 -3.01 5.18
C VAL A 164 7.63 -3.49 5.74
N ASN A 165 7.51 -4.78 6.03
CA ASN A 165 6.29 -5.38 6.56
C ASN A 165 5.93 -4.83 7.95
N GLU A 166 6.93 -4.58 8.81
CA GLU A 166 6.72 -3.91 10.10
C GLU A 166 6.19 -2.48 9.92
N ALA A 167 6.73 -1.71 8.98
CA ALA A 167 6.26 -0.36 8.68
C ALA A 167 4.83 -0.37 8.12
N VAL A 168 4.51 -1.30 7.22
CA VAL A 168 3.14 -1.49 6.69
C VAL A 168 2.15 -1.75 7.81
N ARG A 169 2.47 -2.66 8.74
CA ARG A 169 1.59 -2.97 9.90
C ARG A 169 1.36 -1.78 10.82
N ARG A 170 2.39 -0.94 11.01
CA ARG A 170 2.31 0.21 11.93
C ARG A 170 1.63 1.43 11.35
N THR A 171 1.52 1.55 10.03
CA THR A 171 1.16 2.80 9.35
C THR A 171 -0.17 2.76 8.63
N THR A 172 -1.09 1.88 8.93
CA THR A 172 -2.39 1.77 8.23
C THR A 172 -2.29 1.65 6.70
N GLY A 173 -1.12 1.30 6.15
CA GLY A 173 -0.92 1.07 4.72
C GLY A 173 -0.76 2.31 3.83
N ALA A 174 -0.80 3.53 4.40
CA ALA A 174 -0.59 4.75 3.62
C ALA A 174 0.86 4.87 3.12
N LEU A 175 1.06 4.96 1.81
CA LEU A 175 2.37 4.92 1.16
C LEU A 175 3.38 5.93 1.74
N HIS A 176 2.95 7.20 1.94
CA HIS A 176 3.77 8.24 2.54
C HIS A 176 4.18 7.92 3.98
N ALA A 177 3.29 7.31 4.76
CA ALA A 177 3.58 6.95 6.14
C ALA A 177 4.57 5.79 6.21
N ILE A 178 4.46 4.80 5.30
CA ILE A 178 5.42 3.70 5.15
C ILE A 178 6.79 4.27 4.77
N ALA A 179 6.85 5.11 3.75
CA ALA A 179 8.08 5.72 3.26
C ALA A 179 8.77 6.56 4.35
N ALA A 180 8.00 7.35 5.11
CA ALA A 180 8.51 8.14 6.23
C ALA A 180 9.06 7.26 7.36
N ALA A 181 8.34 6.18 7.72
CA ALA A 181 8.80 5.24 8.76
C ALA A 181 10.10 4.51 8.37
N LEU A 182 10.29 4.25 7.07
CA LEU A 182 11.49 3.60 6.52
C LEU A 182 12.58 4.58 6.12
N GLN A 183 12.28 5.88 6.09
CA GLN A 183 13.17 6.94 5.60
C GLN A 183 13.62 6.71 4.15
N VAL A 184 12.70 6.26 3.28
CA VAL A 184 12.95 6.03 1.86
C VAL A 184 12.21 7.06 1.00
N ARG A 185 12.81 7.41 -0.13
CA ARG A 185 12.19 8.27 -1.15
C ARG A 185 11.43 7.46 -2.20
N LEU A 186 11.95 6.30 -2.56
CA LEU A 186 11.36 5.45 -3.58
C LEU A 186 10.63 4.26 -2.96
N VAL A 187 9.44 3.98 -3.46
CA VAL A 187 8.68 2.79 -3.05
C VAL A 187 8.19 2.05 -4.28
N VAL A 188 8.48 0.76 -4.34
CA VAL A 188 7.92 -0.13 -5.35
C VAL A 188 6.59 -0.65 -4.85
N VAL A 189 5.56 -0.45 -5.65
CA VAL A 189 4.22 -0.99 -5.45
C VAL A 189 3.81 -1.80 -6.67
N GLY A 190 3.03 -2.84 -6.46
CA GLY A 190 2.59 -3.66 -7.58
C GLY A 190 1.38 -4.51 -7.26
N SER A 191 0.85 -5.10 -8.29
CA SER A 191 -0.26 -6.04 -8.21
C SER A 191 -0.11 -7.14 -9.25
N PHE A 192 -0.76 -8.26 -9.02
CA PHE A 192 -0.88 -9.31 -10.01
C PHE A 192 -2.31 -9.85 -10.10
N GLN A 193 -2.63 -10.36 -11.27
CA GLN A 193 -3.90 -11.01 -11.58
C GLN A 193 -3.60 -12.39 -12.15
N SER A 194 -4.28 -13.41 -11.64
CA SER A 194 -4.17 -14.79 -12.13
C SER A 194 -5.46 -15.25 -12.81
N SER A 195 -5.34 -15.93 -13.92
CA SER A 195 -6.47 -16.57 -14.61
C SER A 195 -5.98 -17.73 -15.47
N ALA A 196 -6.56 -18.91 -15.29
CA ALA A 196 -6.26 -20.10 -16.09
C ALA A 196 -4.75 -20.40 -16.25
N GLY A 197 -3.98 -20.32 -15.15
CA GLY A 197 -2.54 -20.59 -15.13
C GLY A 197 -1.67 -19.49 -15.75
N ARG A 198 -2.27 -18.37 -16.13
CA ARG A 198 -1.55 -17.16 -16.58
C ARG A 198 -1.57 -16.11 -15.49
N VAL A 199 -0.51 -15.32 -15.45
CA VAL A 199 -0.39 -14.19 -14.53
C VAL A 199 -0.02 -12.92 -15.29
N ARG A 200 -0.63 -11.82 -14.90
CA ARG A 200 -0.22 -10.46 -15.29
C ARG A 200 0.31 -9.76 -14.06
N ILE A 201 1.51 -9.23 -14.15
CA ILE A 201 2.16 -8.44 -13.10
C ILE A 201 2.23 -7.00 -13.57
N THR A 202 1.84 -6.07 -12.71
CA THR A 202 2.00 -4.63 -12.91
C THR A 202 2.74 -4.08 -11.70
N ALA A 203 3.79 -3.33 -11.94
CA ALA A 203 4.62 -2.76 -10.89
C ALA A 203 4.98 -1.31 -11.21
N ARG A 204 5.23 -0.49 -10.18
CA ARG A 204 5.64 0.92 -10.28
C ARG A 204 6.68 1.25 -9.24
N VAL A 205 7.63 2.06 -9.61
CA VAL A 205 8.50 2.77 -8.68
C VAL A 205 7.95 4.18 -8.49
N VAL A 206 7.52 4.51 -7.29
CA VAL A 206 6.91 5.79 -6.95
C VAL A 206 7.89 6.63 -6.14
N ASP A 207 8.14 7.86 -6.57
CA ASP A 207 8.79 8.88 -5.75
C ASP A 207 7.74 9.47 -4.80
N VAL A 208 7.86 9.19 -3.51
CA VAL A 208 6.85 9.61 -2.52
C VAL A 208 6.85 11.11 -2.25
N VAL A 209 7.86 11.84 -2.66
CA VAL A 209 7.95 13.30 -2.48
C VAL A 209 7.14 14.01 -3.56
N SER A 210 7.29 13.61 -4.83
CA SER A 210 6.52 14.16 -5.94
C SER A 210 5.16 13.49 -6.11
N GLY A 211 5.04 12.23 -5.73
CA GLY A 211 3.87 11.38 -5.99
C GLY A 211 3.87 10.76 -7.40
N ASP A 212 4.91 11.00 -8.20
CA ASP A 212 5.00 10.50 -9.57
C ASP A 212 5.55 9.08 -9.62
N ALA A 213 5.10 8.31 -10.62
CA ALA A 213 5.77 7.08 -11.00
C ALA A 213 7.02 7.43 -11.82
N VAL A 214 8.19 6.96 -11.36
CA VAL A 214 9.48 7.17 -12.01
C VAL A 214 9.93 5.98 -12.84
N ALA A 215 9.27 4.85 -12.68
CA ALA A 215 9.38 3.68 -13.55
C ALA A 215 8.12 2.83 -13.44
N ASP A 216 7.71 2.22 -14.55
CA ASP A 216 6.58 1.30 -14.65
C ASP A 216 7.04 -0.02 -15.28
N ALA A 217 6.43 -1.13 -14.87
CA ALA A 217 6.63 -2.43 -15.50
C ALA A 217 5.32 -3.18 -15.63
N LYS A 218 5.13 -3.83 -16.78
CA LYS A 218 3.97 -4.68 -17.03
C LYS A 218 4.39 -5.90 -17.83
N VAL A 219 4.15 -7.08 -17.27
CA VAL A 219 4.49 -8.36 -17.88
C VAL A 219 3.33 -9.34 -17.80
N ASP A 220 3.24 -10.21 -18.80
CA ASP A 220 2.19 -11.25 -18.93
C ASP A 220 2.85 -12.58 -19.27
N GLY A 221 2.46 -13.66 -18.60
CA GLY A 221 2.95 -15.00 -18.93
C GLY A 221 2.26 -16.10 -18.16
N ARG A 222 2.88 -17.27 -18.10
CA ARG A 222 2.41 -18.39 -17.30
C ARG A 222 2.96 -18.33 -15.90
N VAL A 223 2.25 -18.85 -14.92
CA VAL A 223 2.74 -18.97 -13.54
C VAL A 223 3.99 -19.87 -13.49
N ASP A 224 4.06 -20.88 -14.34
CA ASP A 224 5.21 -21.79 -14.43
C ASP A 224 6.50 -21.05 -14.87
N ASP A 225 6.37 -19.95 -15.62
CA ASP A 225 7.46 -19.12 -16.13
C ASP A 225 7.69 -17.88 -15.22
N ILE A 226 7.31 -17.96 -13.94
CA ILE A 226 7.33 -16.79 -13.03
C ILE A 226 8.71 -16.16 -12.92
N PHE A 227 9.77 -16.96 -12.99
CA PHE A 227 11.12 -16.46 -12.91
C PHE A 227 11.48 -15.55 -14.10
N GLU A 228 11.07 -15.92 -15.31
CA GLU A 228 11.24 -15.10 -16.52
C GLU A 228 10.44 -13.80 -16.42
N LEU A 229 9.25 -13.87 -15.84
CA LEU A 229 8.40 -12.69 -15.64
C LEU A 229 8.98 -11.72 -14.63
N GLN A 230 9.57 -12.22 -13.55
CA GLN A 230 10.26 -11.41 -12.55
C GLN A 230 11.51 -10.73 -13.14
N ASP A 231 12.31 -11.46 -13.90
CA ASP A 231 13.47 -10.91 -14.64
C ASP A 231 13.01 -9.78 -15.58
N ALA A 232 11.92 -9.98 -16.31
CA ALA A 232 11.37 -8.96 -17.22
C ALA A 232 10.88 -7.68 -16.49
N VAL A 233 10.33 -7.81 -15.29
CA VAL A 233 9.98 -6.63 -14.44
C VAL A 233 11.24 -5.86 -14.08
N ALA A 234 12.28 -6.54 -13.65
CA ALA A 234 13.55 -5.91 -13.27
C ALA A 234 14.26 -5.25 -14.47
N GLU A 235 14.21 -5.87 -15.65
CA GLU A 235 14.75 -5.30 -16.88
C GLU A 235 14.01 -4.02 -17.29
N GLN A 236 12.67 -3.99 -17.22
CA GLN A 236 11.88 -2.79 -17.51
C GLN A 236 12.23 -1.66 -16.54
N PHE A 237 12.35 -1.94 -15.25
CA PHE A 237 12.79 -0.95 -14.28
C PHE A 237 14.20 -0.44 -14.55
N ALA A 238 15.15 -1.32 -14.89
CA ALA A 238 16.50 -0.93 -15.21
C ALA A 238 16.55 0.02 -16.43
N GLN A 239 15.76 -0.25 -17.45
CA GLN A 239 15.65 0.58 -18.64
C GLN A 239 15.11 1.98 -18.33
N GLU A 240 13.98 2.05 -17.61
CA GLU A 240 13.32 3.33 -17.30
C GLU A 240 14.11 4.17 -16.27
N LEU A 241 14.78 3.52 -15.32
CA LEU A 241 15.65 4.18 -14.35
C LEU A 241 17.02 4.57 -14.93
N GLY A 242 17.27 4.30 -16.21
CA GLY A 242 18.53 4.65 -16.89
C GLY A 242 19.74 3.91 -16.30
N THR A 243 19.53 2.74 -15.74
CA THR A 243 20.57 1.86 -15.24
C THR A 243 20.83 0.77 -16.27
N ALA A 244 22.08 0.63 -16.72
CA ALA A 244 22.43 -0.54 -17.52
C ALA A 244 22.15 -1.80 -16.66
N PRO A 245 21.50 -2.84 -17.21
CA PRO A 245 21.41 -4.12 -16.52
C PRO A 245 22.83 -4.55 -16.15
N ALA A 246 23.06 -4.87 -14.88
CA ALA A 246 24.38 -5.22 -14.39
C ALA A 246 24.94 -6.40 -15.20
N GLY A 247 25.92 -6.12 -16.05
CA GLY A 247 26.73 -7.10 -16.80
C GLY A 247 25.93 -7.98 -17.76
N GLY A 248 26.12 -7.76 -19.06
CA GLY A 248 25.63 -8.68 -20.06
C GLY A 248 26.21 -10.09 -19.85
N GLY A 249 25.32 -11.07 -19.83
CA GLY A 249 25.68 -12.43 -20.19
C GLY A 249 25.66 -13.52 -19.15
N GLU A 250 25.73 -13.26 -17.86
CA GLU A 250 25.39 -14.29 -16.87
C GLU A 250 24.00 -14.05 -16.31
N ARG A 251 23.06 -14.94 -16.64
CA ARG A 251 21.80 -15.05 -15.89
C ARG A 251 22.19 -15.02 -14.43
N ARG A 252 21.71 -14.00 -13.69
CA ARG A 252 21.95 -13.90 -12.25
C ARG A 252 21.72 -15.26 -11.65
N SER A 253 22.72 -15.75 -10.90
CA SER A 253 22.62 -17.03 -10.22
C SER A 253 21.45 -16.95 -9.25
N ARG A 254 20.29 -17.43 -9.68
CA ARG A 254 19.15 -17.62 -8.78
C ARG A 254 19.59 -18.59 -7.70
N GLU A 255 19.17 -18.32 -6.48
CA GLU A 255 19.47 -19.22 -5.35
C GLU A 255 18.85 -20.60 -5.56
N THR A 256 17.76 -20.70 -6.32
CA THR A 256 17.14 -21.96 -6.75
C THR A 256 16.56 -21.83 -8.17
N THR A 257 16.57 -22.93 -8.91
CA THR A 257 15.85 -23.10 -10.19
C THR A 257 14.56 -23.90 -10.01
N SER A 258 14.30 -24.41 -8.82
CA SER A 258 13.11 -25.19 -8.52
C SER A 258 11.96 -24.26 -8.12
N LEU A 259 10.94 -24.16 -9.00
CA LEU A 259 9.72 -23.43 -8.71
C LEU A 259 9.01 -23.96 -7.45
N GLU A 260 9.05 -25.27 -7.23
CA GLU A 260 8.43 -25.91 -6.08
C GLU A 260 9.15 -25.56 -4.78
N ALA A 261 10.50 -25.56 -4.77
CA ALA A 261 11.27 -25.12 -3.62
C ALA A 261 11.05 -23.62 -3.31
N TYR A 262 11.06 -22.79 -4.36
CA TYR A 262 10.78 -21.37 -4.24
C TYR A 262 9.37 -21.11 -3.66
N ARG A 263 8.35 -21.76 -4.22
CA ARG A 263 6.98 -21.67 -3.73
C ARG A 263 6.87 -22.07 -2.26
N ALA A 264 7.53 -23.15 -1.86
CA ALA A 264 7.50 -23.63 -0.48
C ALA A 264 8.07 -22.57 0.50
N VAL A 265 9.17 -21.90 0.16
CA VAL A 265 9.72 -20.80 0.99
C VAL A 265 8.72 -19.64 1.07
N MET A 266 8.11 -19.23 -0.04
CA MET A 266 7.15 -18.11 -0.06
C MET A 266 5.87 -18.43 0.72
N GLU A 267 5.37 -19.66 0.65
CA GLU A 267 4.24 -20.14 1.48
C GLU A 267 4.58 -20.11 2.96
N GLY A 268 5.77 -20.55 3.33
CA GLY A 268 6.27 -20.48 4.72
C GLY A 268 6.34 -19.03 5.22
N TRP A 269 6.84 -18.09 4.41
CA TRP A 269 6.88 -16.67 4.77
C TRP A 269 5.50 -16.07 4.99
N LEU A 270 4.52 -16.36 4.12
CA LEU A 270 3.15 -15.91 4.31
C LEU A 270 2.56 -16.36 5.65
N ARG A 271 2.91 -17.58 6.10
CA ARG A 271 2.47 -18.10 7.42
C ARG A 271 3.15 -17.37 8.57
N VAL A 272 4.45 -17.15 8.50
CA VAL A 272 5.18 -16.37 9.51
C VAL A 272 4.64 -14.94 9.62
N GLU A 273 4.32 -14.32 8.49
CA GLU A 273 3.81 -12.95 8.42
C GLU A 273 2.38 -12.79 8.91
N SER A 274 1.61 -13.89 8.97
CA SER A 274 0.26 -13.86 9.55
C SER A 274 0.27 -13.55 11.05
N LEU A 275 1.44 -13.64 11.71
CA LEU A 275 1.62 -13.49 13.16
C LEU A 275 0.76 -14.45 14.01
N ASP A 276 0.19 -15.47 13.39
CA ASP A 276 -0.51 -16.52 14.11
C ASP A 276 0.50 -17.59 14.52
N ILE A 277 0.78 -17.66 15.83
CA ILE A 277 1.74 -18.64 16.37
C ILE A 277 1.35 -20.09 16.01
N ARG A 278 0.07 -20.35 15.73
CA ARG A 278 -0.42 -21.69 15.32
C ARG A 278 0.02 -22.06 13.91
N GLU A 279 0.38 -21.09 13.07
CA GLU A 279 0.88 -21.30 11.72
C GLU A 279 2.40 -21.56 11.70
N LEU A 280 3.13 -21.26 12.78
CA LEU A 280 4.59 -21.43 12.83
C LEU A 280 5.06 -22.86 12.56
N PRO A 281 4.45 -23.93 13.11
CA PRO A 281 4.83 -25.31 12.78
C PRO A 281 4.64 -25.65 11.30
N ARG A 282 3.62 -25.06 10.64
CA ARG A 282 3.39 -25.25 9.21
C ARG A 282 4.41 -24.50 8.38
N ALA A 283 4.79 -23.28 8.80
CA ALA A 283 5.86 -22.53 8.15
C ALA A 283 7.19 -23.29 8.19
N ILE A 284 7.54 -23.87 9.33
CA ILE A 284 8.72 -24.73 9.48
C ILE A 284 8.66 -25.90 8.49
N ALA A 285 7.52 -26.60 8.42
CA ALA A 285 7.34 -27.72 7.49
C ALA A 285 7.48 -27.29 6.01
N ASP A 286 7.03 -26.09 5.66
CA ASP A 286 7.19 -25.53 4.32
C ASP A 286 8.68 -25.27 4.02
N PHE A 287 9.44 -24.73 4.96
CA PHE A 287 10.89 -24.50 4.78
C PHE A 287 11.67 -25.83 4.73
N GLU A 288 11.34 -26.81 5.57
CA GLU A 288 11.92 -28.15 5.50
C GLU A 288 11.67 -28.80 4.13
N ARG A 289 10.43 -28.66 3.62
CA ARG A 289 10.08 -29.14 2.27
C ARG A 289 10.95 -28.48 1.21
N ALA A 290 11.17 -27.16 1.29
CA ALA A 290 12.01 -26.44 0.36
C ALA A 290 13.47 -26.95 0.40
N VAL A 291 14.04 -27.16 1.58
CA VAL A 291 15.39 -27.76 1.77
C VAL A 291 15.47 -29.17 1.20
N ALA A 292 14.40 -29.98 1.36
CA ALA A 292 14.36 -31.33 0.82
C ALA A 292 14.32 -31.34 -0.72
N ILE A 293 13.62 -30.39 -1.34
CA ILE A 293 13.51 -30.27 -2.79
C ILE A 293 14.81 -29.72 -3.41
N ASP A 294 15.38 -28.65 -2.83
CA ASP A 294 16.65 -28.09 -3.28
C ASP A 294 17.62 -27.89 -2.08
N PRO A 295 18.49 -28.86 -1.82
CA PRO A 295 19.46 -28.77 -0.72
C PRO A 295 20.51 -27.66 -0.87
N ARG A 296 20.57 -26.93 -2.00
CA ARG A 296 21.47 -25.80 -2.21
C ARG A 296 20.80 -24.46 -2.07
N TYR A 297 19.49 -24.43 -1.78
CA TYR A 297 18.73 -23.19 -1.66
C TYR A 297 19.01 -22.50 -0.31
N ALA A 298 19.94 -21.56 -0.30
CA ALA A 298 20.42 -20.89 0.91
C ALA A 298 19.29 -20.17 1.67
N LEU A 299 18.35 -19.50 0.95
CA LEU A 299 17.23 -18.82 1.57
C LEU A 299 16.32 -19.78 2.36
N ALA A 300 16.14 -21.01 1.90
CA ALA A 300 15.35 -22.01 2.63
C ALA A 300 15.96 -22.34 3.99
N TYR A 301 17.27 -22.48 4.08
CA TYR A 301 17.98 -22.72 5.33
C TYR A 301 17.90 -21.52 6.29
N THR A 302 18.09 -20.32 5.78
CA THR A 302 18.02 -19.11 6.63
C THR A 302 16.61 -18.89 7.16
N SER A 303 15.59 -19.15 6.33
CA SER A 303 14.18 -19.07 6.73
C SER A 303 13.82 -20.12 7.78
N LEU A 304 14.28 -21.37 7.59
CA LEU A 304 14.09 -22.45 8.55
C LEU A 304 14.73 -22.11 9.90
N ALA A 305 15.99 -21.71 9.91
CA ALA A 305 16.70 -21.34 11.13
C ALA A 305 16.01 -20.19 11.89
N SER A 306 15.51 -19.18 11.15
CA SER A 306 14.79 -18.05 11.74
C SER A 306 13.46 -18.47 12.37
N ALA A 307 12.73 -19.38 11.72
CA ALA A 307 11.46 -19.88 12.22
C ALA A 307 11.63 -20.81 13.44
N GLU A 308 12.64 -21.66 13.42
CA GLU A 308 12.98 -22.52 14.57
C GLU A 308 13.42 -21.72 15.80
N PHE A 309 14.15 -20.60 15.59
CA PHE A 309 14.54 -19.71 16.70
C PHE A 309 13.35 -18.98 17.32
N ALA A 310 12.28 -18.77 16.55
CA ALA A 310 11.06 -18.08 16.99
C ALA A 310 10.00 -19.04 17.59
N SER A 311 10.19 -20.36 17.50
CA SER A 311 9.28 -21.40 18.01
C SER A 311 9.54 -21.69 19.48
#